data_6f85ac76100d8fb3e5abfdd45d4e1d5e
#
_entry.id   6f85ac76100d8fb3e5abfdd45d4e1d5e
#
_cell.length_a   1.000
_cell.length_b   1.000
_cell.length_c   1.000
_cell.angle_alpha   90.00
_cell.angle_beta   90.00
_cell.angle_gamma   90.00
#
_symmetry.space_group_name_H-M   'P 1'
#
loop_
_entity.id
_entity.type
_entity.pdbx_description
1 polymer ?
#
loop_
_entity_poly.entity_id
_entity_poly.type
_entity_poly.pdbx_seq_one_letter_code
_entity_poly.pdbx_strand_id
1 'polypeptide(L)'
;VLGDMDYNLTPADYGQAIKLAKLTLHLTLQVYDEVTGNRQFISENFPKIVHVIGSPAYNENNNIVLGVAEGGKMMTLYQVNIIDYLLETKNIDQLNELFFKTMHHEFGHILHQTRPYSTDFNAVTPSSYVGDACFDTYRTDAAARQAGFITRYSSKAPDEDFVEQLSLYVTSTAAEWEAILAQGGSAGRPLLEQKNDIMRAYMLSTWDI
;
A
#
# COMPACT_ATOMS: atom_id res chain seq x y z
N VAL A 1 2.48 -22.55 13.09
CA VAL A 1 3.50 -21.53 13.35
C VAL A 1 3.18 -21.00 14.73
N LEU A 2 4.04 -21.27 15.70
CA LEU A 2 3.97 -20.60 16.99
C LEU A 2 4.31 -19.13 16.71
N GLY A 3 3.32 -18.24 16.81
CA GLY A 3 3.53 -16.83 16.68
C GLY A 3 4.56 -16.36 17.70
N ASP A 4 5.30 -15.34 17.35
CA ASP A 4 6.23 -14.68 18.27
C ASP A 4 5.46 -14.26 19.52
N MET A 5 5.81 -14.85 20.66
CA MET A 5 5.10 -14.61 21.93
C MET A 5 5.52 -13.30 22.61
N ASP A 6 6.46 -12.55 22.01
CA ASP A 6 6.97 -11.29 22.56
C ASP A 6 6.02 -10.11 22.37
N TYR A 7 5.03 -10.24 21.46
CA TYR A 7 4.06 -9.17 21.16
C TYR A 7 2.62 -9.65 21.35
N ASN A 8 1.95 -9.11 22.34
CA ASN A 8 0.51 -9.35 22.54
C ASN A 8 -0.31 -8.38 21.71
N LEU A 9 -1.09 -8.91 20.77
CA LEU A 9 -2.05 -8.12 20.00
C LEU A 9 -3.25 -7.75 20.87
N THR A 10 -3.65 -6.49 20.84
CA THR A 10 -4.83 -5.99 21.54
C THR A 10 -6.02 -5.95 20.55
N PRO A 11 -7.20 -6.40 20.93
CA PRO A 11 -8.40 -6.25 20.09
C PRO A 11 -8.67 -4.79 19.73
N ALA A 12 -9.23 -4.58 18.55
CA ALA A 12 -9.74 -3.26 18.17
C ALA A 12 -10.91 -2.85 19.06
N ASP A 13 -10.91 -1.58 19.50
CA ASP A 13 -12.08 -0.97 20.11
C ASP A 13 -13.23 -0.92 19.12
N TYR A 14 -14.43 -1.32 19.56
CA TYR A 14 -15.59 -1.45 18.68
C TYR A 14 -15.98 -0.11 18.01
N GLY A 15 -15.92 1.00 18.76
CA GLY A 15 -16.24 2.32 18.23
C GLY A 15 -15.25 2.75 17.14
N GLN A 16 -13.97 2.51 17.34
CA GLN A 16 -12.92 2.84 16.37
C GLN A 16 -12.97 1.92 15.14
N ALA A 17 -13.24 0.62 15.34
CA ALA A 17 -13.46 -0.32 14.24
C ALA A 17 -14.64 0.10 13.34
N ILE A 18 -15.76 0.55 13.92
CA ILE A 18 -16.90 1.09 13.14
C ILE A 18 -16.52 2.36 12.37
N LYS A 19 -15.72 3.25 12.94
CA LYS A 19 -15.24 4.46 12.23
C LYS A 19 -14.39 4.08 11.04
N LEU A 20 -13.42 3.16 11.22
CA LEU A 20 -12.60 2.66 10.11
C LEU A 20 -13.47 2.01 9.03
N ALA A 21 -14.43 1.15 9.40
CA ALA A 21 -15.31 0.49 8.44
C ALA A 21 -16.11 1.51 7.60
N LYS A 22 -16.62 2.59 8.21
CA LYS A 22 -17.30 3.67 7.48
C LYS A 22 -16.37 4.42 6.53
N LEU A 23 -15.17 4.75 7.01
CA LEU A 23 -14.16 5.41 6.18
C LEU A 23 -13.76 4.52 4.99
N THR A 24 -13.50 3.24 5.23
CA THR A 24 -13.20 2.26 4.17
C THR A 24 -14.32 2.17 3.14
N LEU A 25 -15.58 2.08 3.60
CA LEU A 25 -16.73 2.03 2.70
C LEU A 25 -16.78 3.24 1.77
N HIS A 26 -16.63 4.46 2.31
CA HIS A 26 -16.83 5.68 1.54
C HIS A 26 -15.59 6.15 0.77
N LEU A 27 -14.40 5.93 1.30
CA LEU A 27 -13.15 6.46 0.72
C LEU A 27 -12.35 5.41 -0.07
N THR A 28 -12.77 4.13 -0.02
CA THR A 28 -12.12 3.07 -0.78
C THR A 28 -13.14 2.31 -1.63
N LEU A 29 -14.07 1.56 -1.00
CA LEU A 29 -14.92 0.62 -1.73
C LEU A 29 -15.86 1.32 -2.72
N GLN A 30 -16.56 2.38 -2.31
CA GLN A 30 -17.44 3.14 -3.20
C GLN A 30 -16.69 3.85 -4.31
N VAL A 31 -15.47 4.33 -4.04
CA VAL A 31 -14.65 4.97 -5.07
C VAL A 31 -14.29 4.01 -6.19
N TYR A 32 -13.93 2.76 -5.88
CA TYR A 32 -13.68 1.74 -6.91
C TYR A 32 -14.93 1.42 -7.72
N ASP A 33 -16.10 1.28 -7.08
CA ASP A 33 -17.37 1.07 -7.78
C ASP A 33 -17.72 2.23 -8.73
N GLU A 34 -17.43 3.47 -8.33
CA GLU A 34 -17.66 4.67 -9.15
C GLU A 34 -16.67 4.76 -10.31
N VAL A 35 -15.37 4.55 -10.07
CA VAL A 35 -14.33 4.66 -11.10
C VAL A 35 -14.47 3.59 -12.17
N THR A 36 -14.75 2.34 -11.77
CA THR A 36 -14.95 1.24 -12.74
C THR A 36 -16.33 1.27 -13.39
N GLY A 37 -17.30 2.00 -12.83
CA GLY A 37 -18.70 1.91 -13.25
C GLY A 37 -19.32 0.52 -13.05
N ASN A 38 -18.60 -0.38 -12.36
CA ASN A 38 -18.99 -1.78 -12.15
C ASN A 38 -19.15 -2.07 -10.65
N ARG A 39 -20.38 -2.12 -10.17
CA ARG A 39 -20.70 -2.43 -8.75
C ARG A 39 -20.30 -3.84 -8.31
N GLN A 40 -19.95 -4.72 -9.23
CA GLN A 40 -19.47 -6.07 -8.92
C GLN A 40 -17.96 -6.10 -8.72
N PHE A 41 -17.21 -5.07 -9.18
CA PHE A 41 -15.76 -5.04 -9.10
C PHE A 41 -15.24 -5.32 -7.68
N ILE A 42 -15.70 -4.55 -6.69
CA ILE A 42 -15.33 -4.75 -5.29
C ILE A 42 -15.84 -6.10 -4.77
N SER A 43 -17.09 -6.48 -5.10
CA SER A 43 -17.63 -7.74 -4.62
C SER A 43 -16.92 -8.97 -5.18
N GLU A 44 -16.27 -8.88 -6.31
CA GLU A 44 -15.51 -9.96 -6.95
C GLU A 44 -14.04 -10.00 -6.53
N ASN A 45 -13.42 -8.84 -6.35
CA ASN A 45 -11.96 -8.73 -6.23
C ASN A 45 -11.46 -8.33 -4.83
N PHE A 46 -12.24 -7.58 -4.06
CA PHE A 46 -11.80 -7.16 -2.72
C PHE A 46 -11.99 -8.28 -1.68
N PRO A 47 -11.13 -8.38 -0.66
CA PRO A 47 -11.25 -9.38 0.41
C PRO A 47 -12.63 -9.36 1.08
N LYS A 48 -13.18 -10.55 1.34
CA LYS A 48 -14.50 -10.66 1.99
C LYS A 48 -14.45 -10.37 3.49
N ILE A 49 -13.26 -10.40 4.07
CA ILE A 49 -13.03 -10.18 5.49
C ILE A 49 -11.96 -9.10 5.63
N VAL A 50 -12.29 -8.04 6.35
CA VAL A 50 -11.30 -7.08 6.86
C VAL A 50 -11.20 -7.31 8.36
N HIS A 51 -10.10 -7.90 8.79
CA HIS A 51 -9.77 -8.16 10.17
C HIS A 51 -9.05 -6.94 10.74
N VAL A 52 -9.45 -6.47 11.91
CA VAL A 52 -8.91 -5.25 12.52
C VAL A 52 -8.34 -5.53 13.91
N ILE A 53 -7.10 -5.10 14.13
CA ILE A 53 -6.31 -5.26 15.35
C ILE A 53 -6.06 -3.88 15.96
N GLY A 54 -6.26 -3.76 17.27
CA GLY A 54 -6.15 -2.48 17.97
C GLY A 54 -4.72 -1.98 18.16
N SER A 55 -3.77 -2.89 18.39
CA SER A 55 -2.36 -2.58 18.62
C SER A 55 -1.52 -2.63 17.35
N PRO A 56 -0.30 -2.05 17.36
CA PRO A 56 0.73 -2.35 16.36
C PRO A 56 1.08 -3.85 16.34
N ALA A 57 1.57 -4.33 15.20
CA ALA A 57 2.27 -5.60 15.06
C ALA A 57 3.69 -5.35 14.55
N TYR A 58 4.60 -6.27 14.83
CA TYR A 58 6.00 -6.18 14.45
C TYR A 58 6.43 -7.52 13.82
N ASN A 59 7.29 -7.45 12.83
CA ASN A 59 7.91 -8.63 12.26
C ASN A 59 9.19 -9.03 13.01
N GLU A 60 9.82 -10.12 12.60
CA GLU A 60 11.06 -10.65 13.20
C GLU A 60 12.22 -9.64 13.27
N ASN A 61 12.21 -8.64 12.40
CA ASN A 61 13.20 -7.56 12.31
C ASN A 61 12.79 -6.31 13.11
N ASN A 62 11.77 -6.39 13.97
CA ASN A 62 11.19 -5.26 14.71
C ASN A 62 10.64 -4.12 13.83
N ASN A 63 10.35 -4.39 12.57
CA ASN A 63 9.65 -3.43 11.72
C ASN A 63 8.14 -3.52 11.96
N ILE A 64 7.48 -2.36 12.00
CA ILE A 64 6.02 -2.29 12.12
C ILE A 64 5.38 -2.91 10.86
N VAL A 65 4.41 -3.79 11.10
CA VAL A 65 3.53 -4.34 10.06
C VAL A 65 2.24 -3.52 10.06
N LEU A 66 1.93 -2.86 8.96
CA LEU A 66 0.73 -2.01 8.85
C LEU A 66 -0.50 -2.82 8.44
N GLY A 67 -0.32 -3.79 7.56
CA GLY A 67 -1.36 -4.72 7.10
C GLY A 67 -0.76 -5.98 6.49
N VAL A 68 -1.62 -6.94 6.21
CA VAL A 68 -1.29 -8.14 5.44
C VAL A 68 -2.53 -8.63 4.70
N ALA A 69 -2.36 -9.16 3.48
CA ALA A 69 -3.41 -9.83 2.72
C ALA A 69 -3.16 -11.34 2.72
N GLU A 70 -3.99 -12.11 3.40
CA GLU A 70 -3.86 -13.56 3.51
C GLU A 70 -4.62 -14.28 2.39
N GLY A 71 -3.88 -14.74 1.38
CA GLY A 71 -4.43 -15.53 0.27
C GLY A 71 -5.57 -14.87 -0.50
N GLY A 72 -5.62 -13.54 -0.53
CA GLY A 72 -6.66 -12.76 -1.20
C GLY A 72 -8.06 -12.82 -0.56
N LYS A 73 -8.22 -13.54 0.55
CA LYS A 73 -9.53 -13.75 1.20
C LYS A 73 -9.76 -12.83 2.40
N MET A 74 -8.71 -12.47 3.08
CA MET A 74 -8.73 -11.63 4.28
C MET A 74 -7.63 -10.59 4.19
N MET A 75 -7.95 -9.38 4.61
CA MET A 75 -6.99 -8.30 4.85
C MET A 75 -7.00 -7.99 6.34
N THR A 76 -5.82 -7.97 6.96
CA THR A 76 -5.68 -7.56 8.38
C THR A 76 -5.06 -6.17 8.43
N LEU A 77 -5.66 -5.28 9.22
CA LEU A 77 -5.16 -3.92 9.48
C LEU A 77 -4.85 -3.78 10.98
N TYR A 78 -3.70 -3.20 11.27
CA TYR A 78 -3.21 -3.01 12.64
C TYR A 78 -3.36 -1.57 13.10
N GLN A 79 -3.16 -1.31 14.40
CA GLN A 79 -3.18 0.00 15.04
C GLN A 79 -4.54 0.72 15.01
N VAL A 80 -5.64 0.00 14.88
CA VAL A 80 -6.98 0.62 14.72
C VAL A 80 -7.38 1.50 15.92
N ASN A 81 -6.83 1.24 17.12
CA ASN A 81 -7.14 2.02 18.32
C ASN A 81 -6.53 3.45 18.34
N ILE A 82 -5.88 3.88 17.26
CA ILE A 82 -5.41 5.27 17.10
C ILE A 82 -6.38 6.15 16.31
N ILE A 83 -7.45 5.59 15.73
CA ILE A 83 -8.34 6.32 14.79
C ILE A 83 -8.95 7.55 15.44
N ASP A 84 -9.42 7.46 16.68
CA ASP A 84 -10.02 8.60 17.36
C ASP A 84 -9.04 9.75 17.49
N TYR A 85 -7.81 9.47 17.90
CA TYR A 85 -6.76 10.46 17.98
C TYR A 85 -6.46 11.10 16.62
N LEU A 86 -6.38 10.30 15.55
CA LEU A 86 -6.10 10.81 14.21
C LEU A 86 -7.23 11.73 13.69
N LEU A 87 -8.48 11.38 13.96
CA LEU A 87 -9.64 12.18 13.56
C LEU A 87 -9.74 13.48 14.37
N GLU A 88 -9.52 13.44 15.68
CA GLU A 88 -9.54 14.60 16.57
C GLU A 88 -8.43 15.60 16.22
N THR A 89 -7.23 15.10 15.93
CA THR A 89 -6.08 15.94 15.55
C THR A 89 -6.07 16.31 14.07
N LYS A 90 -7.00 15.77 13.28
CA LYS A 90 -7.06 15.93 11.82
C LYS A 90 -5.75 15.53 11.12
N ASN A 91 -5.09 14.50 11.65
CA ASN A 91 -3.86 13.98 11.08
C ASN A 91 -4.17 13.06 9.89
N ILE A 92 -4.54 13.69 8.77
CA ILE A 92 -4.95 12.98 7.54
C ILE A 92 -3.78 12.20 6.94
N ASP A 93 -2.57 12.73 7.01
CA ASP A 93 -1.38 12.07 6.45
C ASP A 93 -1.13 10.73 7.14
N GLN A 94 -1.18 10.69 8.47
CA GLN A 94 -1.00 9.44 9.22
C GLN A 94 -2.20 8.49 9.05
N LEU A 95 -3.42 9.02 8.97
CA LEU A 95 -4.61 8.20 8.66
C LEU A 95 -4.47 7.53 7.29
N ASN A 96 -3.98 8.27 6.30
CA ASN A 96 -3.72 7.76 4.96
C ASN A 96 -2.61 6.69 4.98
N GLU A 97 -1.47 6.98 5.58
CA GLU A 97 -0.32 6.06 5.65
C GLU A 97 -0.68 4.73 6.34
N LEU A 98 -1.36 4.79 7.48
CA LEU A 98 -1.66 3.59 8.27
C LEU A 98 -2.79 2.73 7.68
N PHE A 99 -3.77 3.34 7.00
CA PHE A 99 -4.97 2.62 6.59
C PHE A 99 -5.21 2.64 5.08
N PHE A 100 -5.33 3.80 4.44
CA PHE A 100 -5.73 3.83 3.03
C PHE A 100 -4.61 3.37 2.11
N LYS A 101 -3.39 3.88 2.28
CA LYS A 101 -2.23 3.41 1.53
C LYS A 101 -2.03 1.91 1.73
N THR A 102 -2.11 1.44 2.98
CA THR A 102 -2.00 0.01 3.29
C THR A 102 -3.11 -0.82 2.61
N MET A 103 -4.37 -0.36 2.65
CA MET A 103 -5.45 -1.06 1.94
C MET A 103 -5.23 -1.15 0.43
N HIS A 104 -4.78 -0.06 -0.20
CA HIS A 104 -4.49 -0.07 -1.64
C HIS A 104 -3.27 -0.94 -1.97
N HIS A 105 -2.25 -0.97 -1.10
CA HIS A 105 -1.08 -1.84 -1.21
C HIS A 105 -1.50 -3.32 -1.21
N GLU A 106 -2.22 -3.75 -0.18
CA GLU A 106 -2.68 -5.13 -0.04
C GLU A 106 -3.67 -5.53 -1.15
N PHE A 107 -4.55 -4.60 -1.53
CA PHE A 107 -5.47 -4.85 -2.65
C PHE A 107 -4.72 -4.94 -3.98
N GLY A 108 -3.68 -4.15 -4.18
CA GLY A 108 -2.77 -4.24 -5.30
C GLY A 108 -2.17 -5.64 -5.45
N HIS A 109 -1.71 -6.25 -4.34
CA HIS A 109 -1.23 -7.64 -4.34
C HIS A 109 -2.29 -8.64 -4.82
N ILE A 110 -3.54 -8.49 -4.37
CA ILE A 110 -4.64 -9.36 -4.80
C ILE A 110 -4.92 -9.21 -6.29
N LEU A 111 -4.94 -7.98 -6.79
CA LEU A 111 -5.19 -7.70 -8.20
C LEU A 111 -4.11 -8.32 -9.10
N HIS A 112 -2.82 -8.09 -8.83
CA HIS A 112 -1.77 -8.62 -9.68
C HIS A 112 -1.55 -10.13 -9.53
N GLN A 113 -1.88 -10.74 -8.40
CA GLN A 113 -1.89 -12.19 -8.22
C GLN A 113 -3.02 -12.86 -9.02
N THR A 114 -4.13 -12.15 -9.22
CA THR A 114 -5.27 -12.63 -10.02
C THR A 114 -5.02 -12.45 -11.52
N ARG A 115 -4.51 -11.29 -11.92
CA ARG A 115 -4.13 -10.97 -13.30
C ARG A 115 -2.77 -10.27 -13.27
N PRO A 116 -1.67 -10.97 -13.63
CA PRO A 116 -0.32 -10.41 -13.52
C PRO A 116 -0.10 -9.15 -14.35
N TYR A 117 0.66 -8.20 -13.83
CA TYR A 117 1.15 -7.05 -14.58
C TYR A 117 2.31 -7.43 -15.53
N SER A 118 2.68 -6.52 -16.47
CA SER A 118 3.75 -6.76 -17.42
C SER A 118 5.11 -6.88 -16.73
N THR A 119 5.91 -7.87 -17.14
CA THR A 119 7.32 -8.03 -16.71
C THR A 119 8.21 -6.85 -17.10
N ASP A 120 7.76 -5.95 -17.99
CA ASP A 120 8.46 -4.70 -18.33
C ASP A 120 8.64 -3.81 -17.10
N PHE A 121 7.74 -3.86 -16.12
CA PHE A 121 7.89 -3.16 -14.86
C PHE A 121 9.17 -3.58 -14.13
N ASN A 122 9.39 -4.90 -14.03
CA ASN A 122 10.57 -5.46 -13.36
C ASN A 122 11.87 -5.13 -14.11
N ALA A 123 11.77 -4.92 -15.42
CA ALA A 123 12.90 -4.59 -16.27
C ALA A 123 13.40 -3.14 -16.12
N VAL A 124 12.63 -2.25 -15.49
CA VAL A 124 13.05 -0.85 -15.26
C VAL A 124 14.21 -0.77 -14.28
N THR A 125 14.23 -1.59 -13.21
CA THR A 125 15.28 -1.63 -12.19
C THR A 125 15.71 -3.07 -11.85
N PRO A 126 16.12 -3.91 -12.84
CA PRO A 126 16.16 -5.37 -12.71
C PRO A 126 17.20 -5.89 -11.71
N SER A 127 18.29 -5.14 -11.48
CA SER A 127 19.42 -5.57 -10.65
C SER A 127 19.49 -4.84 -9.30
N SER A 128 18.48 -4.04 -8.96
CA SER A 128 18.56 -3.08 -7.85
C SER A 128 17.72 -3.47 -6.62
N TYR A 129 16.99 -4.59 -6.69
CA TYR A 129 16.24 -5.10 -5.55
C TYR A 129 17.18 -5.70 -4.50
N VAL A 130 16.94 -5.36 -3.23
CA VAL A 130 17.87 -5.64 -2.12
C VAL A 130 17.26 -6.53 -1.02
N GLY A 131 16.03 -7.03 -1.22
CA GLY A 131 15.36 -7.89 -0.27
C GLY A 131 15.11 -7.18 1.08
N ASP A 132 15.25 -7.92 2.16
CA ASP A 132 15.01 -7.41 3.52
C ASP A 132 16.01 -6.32 3.96
N ALA A 133 17.11 -6.10 3.21
CA ALA A 133 18.04 -5.00 3.46
C ALA A 133 17.53 -3.63 2.95
N CYS A 134 16.29 -3.51 2.50
CA CYS A 134 15.73 -2.29 1.92
C CYS A 134 15.85 -1.06 2.82
N PHE A 135 15.60 -1.20 4.12
CA PHE A 135 15.72 -0.11 5.09
C PHE A 135 17.16 0.21 5.50
N ASP A 136 18.08 -0.73 5.31
CA ASP A 136 19.51 -0.53 5.55
C ASP A 136 20.22 0.07 4.34
N THR A 137 19.83 -0.36 3.15
CA THR A 137 20.39 0.13 1.88
C THR A 137 19.96 1.58 1.64
N TYR A 138 18.68 1.87 1.80
CA TYR A 138 18.14 3.21 1.63
C TYR A 138 17.69 3.78 2.98
N ARG A 139 18.41 4.80 3.48
CA ARG A 139 18.11 5.42 4.78
C ARG A 139 16.90 6.34 4.75
N THR A 140 16.49 6.80 3.57
CA THR A 140 15.32 7.67 3.33
C THR A 140 14.62 7.28 2.04
N ASP A 141 13.33 7.60 1.93
CA ASP A 141 12.61 7.42 0.66
C ASP A 141 13.18 8.30 -0.45
N ALA A 142 13.69 9.49 -0.13
CA ALA A 142 14.36 10.34 -1.11
C ALA A 142 15.59 9.65 -1.71
N ALA A 143 16.38 8.91 -0.92
CA ALA A 143 17.51 8.12 -1.44
C ALA A 143 17.03 6.94 -2.32
N ALA A 144 15.95 6.27 -1.95
CA ALA A 144 15.34 5.21 -2.77
C ALA A 144 14.80 5.78 -4.10
N ARG A 145 14.15 6.96 -4.07
CA ARG A 145 13.63 7.65 -5.26
C ARG A 145 14.72 7.99 -6.28
N GLN A 146 15.91 8.38 -5.82
CA GLN A 146 17.06 8.59 -6.72
C GLN A 146 17.53 7.31 -7.41
N ALA A 147 17.25 6.14 -6.84
CA ALA A 147 17.54 4.83 -7.43
C ALA A 147 16.35 4.25 -8.24
N GLY A 148 15.23 4.98 -8.36
CA GLY A 148 14.04 4.56 -9.10
C GLY A 148 13.06 3.71 -8.31
N PHE A 149 13.10 3.79 -6.97
CA PHE A 149 12.13 3.16 -6.07
C PHE A 149 11.29 4.20 -5.35
N ILE A 150 9.96 4.07 -5.38
CA ILE A 150 9.06 5.10 -4.86
C ILE A 150 9.17 5.27 -3.34
N THR A 151 9.45 4.16 -2.63
CA THR A 151 9.78 4.12 -1.20
C THR A 151 10.99 3.22 -0.97
N ARG A 152 11.56 3.24 0.24
CA ARG A 152 12.59 2.29 0.64
C ARG A 152 12.08 0.85 0.52
N TYR A 153 10.83 0.62 0.92
CA TYR A 153 10.20 -0.70 0.90
C TYR A 153 10.02 -1.24 -0.52
N SER A 154 9.77 -0.38 -1.50
CA SER A 154 9.73 -0.75 -2.93
C SER A 154 10.97 -1.50 -3.40
N SER A 155 12.14 -1.21 -2.83
CA SER A 155 13.39 -1.87 -3.21
C SER A 155 13.52 -3.31 -2.71
N LYS A 156 12.55 -3.80 -1.94
CA LYS A 156 12.55 -5.15 -1.40
C LYS A 156 12.37 -6.20 -2.51
N ALA A 157 11.35 -6.04 -3.32
CA ALA A 157 11.00 -7.01 -4.38
C ALA A 157 10.15 -6.33 -5.47
N PRO A 158 10.10 -6.89 -6.69
CA PRO A 158 9.30 -6.33 -7.79
C PRO A 158 7.82 -6.17 -7.45
N ASP A 159 7.22 -7.12 -6.74
CA ASP A 159 5.81 -7.09 -6.37
C ASP A 159 5.53 -5.98 -5.35
N GLU A 160 6.42 -5.80 -4.37
CA GLU A 160 6.34 -4.71 -3.40
C GLU A 160 6.49 -3.34 -4.07
N ASP A 161 7.38 -3.25 -5.05
CA ASP A 161 7.61 -2.04 -5.83
C ASP A 161 6.37 -1.64 -6.63
N PHE A 162 5.72 -2.61 -7.27
CA PHE A 162 4.50 -2.39 -8.03
C PHE A 162 3.36 -1.88 -7.14
N VAL A 163 3.10 -2.52 -6.02
CA VAL A 163 1.99 -2.13 -5.14
C VAL A 163 2.26 -0.87 -4.32
N GLU A 164 3.53 -0.58 -3.99
CA GLU A 164 3.92 0.71 -3.40
C GLU A 164 3.71 1.86 -4.39
N GLN A 165 4.08 1.65 -5.67
CA GLN A 165 3.81 2.61 -6.73
C GLN A 165 2.31 2.89 -6.86
N LEU A 166 1.49 1.84 -6.90
CA LEU A 166 0.04 1.93 -6.97
C LEU A 166 -0.54 2.66 -5.76
N SER A 167 -0.22 2.19 -4.56
CA SER A 167 -0.82 2.70 -3.32
C SER A 167 -0.50 4.17 -3.08
N LEU A 168 0.74 4.60 -3.32
CA LEU A 168 1.11 6.03 -3.24
C LEU A 168 0.46 6.86 -4.34
N TYR A 169 0.38 6.36 -5.57
CA TYR A 169 -0.25 7.09 -6.67
C TYR A 169 -1.72 7.39 -6.39
N VAL A 170 -2.49 6.41 -5.92
CA VAL A 170 -3.93 6.59 -5.68
C VAL A 170 -4.25 7.37 -4.40
N THR A 171 -3.30 7.45 -3.47
CA THR A 171 -3.50 8.14 -2.19
C THR A 171 -2.82 9.52 -2.11
N SER A 172 -2.15 9.96 -3.17
CA SER A 172 -1.50 11.26 -3.24
C SER A 172 -2.30 12.23 -4.09
N THR A 173 -2.31 13.49 -3.71
CA THR A 173 -2.74 14.57 -4.60
C THR A 173 -1.75 14.74 -5.76
N ALA A 174 -2.15 15.40 -6.85
CA ALA A 174 -1.24 15.68 -7.96
C ALA A 174 0.01 16.47 -7.54
N ALA A 175 -0.12 17.37 -6.57
CA ALA A 175 1.00 18.16 -6.06
C ALA A 175 1.97 17.31 -5.23
N GLU A 176 1.45 16.44 -4.38
CA GLU A 176 2.27 15.49 -3.59
C GLU A 176 2.97 14.49 -4.49
N TRP A 177 2.26 13.95 -5.48
CA TRP A 177 2.86 13.04 -6.46
C TRP A 177 4.01 13.69 -7.22
N GLU A 178 3.85 14.92 -7.71
CA GLU A 178 4.91 15.66 -8.37
C GLU A 178 6.11 15.93 -7.42
N ALA A 179 5.85 16.24 -6.15
CA ALA A 179 6.90 16.41 -5.15
C ALA A 179 7.65 15.09 -4.88
N ILE A 180 6.96 13.95 -4.91
CA ILE A 180 7.56 12.62 -4.80
C ILE A 180 8.49 12.36 -6.00
N LEU A 181 8.01 12.57 -7.22
CA LEU A 181 8.79 12.37 -8.44
C LEU A 181 10.01 13.28 -8.49
N ALA A 182 9.88 14.55 -8.05
CA ALA A 182 10.98 15.51 -8.00
C ALA A 182 12.16 15.04 -7.12
N GLN A 183 11.90 14.28 -6.06
CA GLN A 183 12.95 13.72 -5.20
C GLN A 183 13.82 12.66 -5.91
N GLY A 184 13.33 12.07 -7.00
CA GLY A 184 14.09 11.16 -7.84
C GLY A 184 15.25 11.85 -8.58
N GLY A 185 15.21 13.16 -8.73
CA GLY A 185 16.24 13.92 -9.46
C GLY A 185 16.35 13.49 -10.92
N SER A 186 17.47 13.79 -11.54
CA SER A 186 17.69 13.48 -12.95
C SER A 186 17.86 11.98 -13.25
N ALA A 187 18.27 11.19 -12.28
CA ALA A 187 18.50 9.75 -12.45
C ALA A 187 17.24 8.91 -12.14
N GLY A 188 16.61 9.13 -11.00
CA GLY A 188 15.51 8.28 -10.52
C GLY A 188 14.16 8.69 -11.09
N ARG A 189 13.90 10.00 -11.32
CA ARG A 189 12.61 10.46 -11.83
C ARG A 189 12.16 9.76 -13.12
N PRO A 190 12.99 9.60 -14.17
CA PRO A 190 12.58 8.90 -15.37
C PRO A 190 12.20 7.43 -15.13
N LEU A 191 12.88 6.76 -14.18
CA LEU A 191 12.56 5.37 -13.80
C LEU A 191 11.21 5.28 -13.08
N LEU A 192 10.94 6.23 -12.16
CA LEU A 192 9.66 6.31 -11.44
C LEU A 192 8.50 6.60 -12.39
N GLU A 193 8.68 7.53 -13.34
CA GLU A 193 7.69 7.86 -14.36
C GLU A 193 7.41 6.66 -15.27
N GLN A 194 8.44 5.95 -15.73
CA GLN A 194 8.28 4.74 -16.54
C GLN A 194 7.50 3.64 -15.79
N LYS A 195 7.82 3.39 -14.52
CA LYS A 195 7.07 2.45 -13.68
C LYS A 195 5.61 2.88 -13.51
N ASN A 196 5.38 4.18 -13.30
CA ASN A 196 4.04 4.73 -13.18
C ASN A 196 3.22 4.53 -14.46
N ASP A 197 3.81 4.75 -15.62
CA ASP A 197 3.13 4.56 -16.90
C ASP A 197 2.75 3.09 -17.13
N ILE A 198 3.64 2.15 -16.80
CA ILE A 198 3.35 0.71 -16.89
C ILE A 198 2.23 0.32 -15.93
N MET A 199 2.29 0.79 -14.68
CA MET A 199 1.28 0.53 -13.67
C MET A 199 -0.09 1.08 -14.10
N ARG A 200 -0.16 2.33 -14.56
CA ARG A 200 -1.40 2.95 -15.05
C ARG A 200 -1.97 2.24 -16.28
N ALA A 201 -1.10 1.86 -17.22
CA ALA A 201 -1.52 1.09 -18.40
C ALA A 201 -2.12 -0.26 -18.01
N TYR A 202 -1.54 -0.93 -17.02
CA TYR A 202 -2.09 -2.17 -16.46
C TYR A 202 -3.44 -1.94 -15.78
N MET A 203 -3.57 -0.93 -14.90
CA MET A 203 -4.83 -0.64 -14.22
C MET A 203 -5.94 -0.34 -15.22
N LEU A 204 -5.66 0.49 -16.23
CA LEU A 204 -6.64 0.83 -17.25
C LEU A 204 -7.00 -0.37 -18.15
N SER A 205 -6.00 -1.11 -18.67
CA SER A 205 -6.26 -2.15 -19.66
C SER A 205 -6.80 -3.46 -19.08
N THR A 206 -6.51 -3.73 -17.81
CA THR A 206 -6.83 -5.00 -17.15
C THR A 206 -8.04 -4.89 -16.23
N TRP A 207 -8.22 -3.72 -15.60
CA TRP A 207 -9.21 -3.51 -14.55
C TRP A 207 -10.21 -2.38 -14.83
N ASP A 208 -10.05 -1.63 -15.91
CA ASP A 208 -10.84 -0.45 -16.26
C ASP A 208 -10.78 0.67 -15.19
N ILE A 209 -9.60 0.86 -14.56
CA ILE A 209 -9.35 1.84 -13.48
C ILE A 209 -8.34 2.89 -13.94
#